data_cb64c422b69f0dc8ca195d71cb1a0a70
#
_entry.id   cb64c422b69f0dc8ca195d71cb1a0a70
#
_cell.length_a   1.000
_cell.length_b   1.000
_cell.length_c   1.000
_cell.angle_alpha   90.00
_cell.angle_beta   90.00
_cell.angle_gamma   90.00
#
_symmetry.space_group_name_H-M   'P 1'
#
loop_
_entity.id
_entity.type
_entity.pdbx_description
1 polymer ?
#
loop_
_entity_poly.entity_id
_entity_poly.type
_entity_poly.pdbx_seq_one_letter_code
_entity_poly.pdbx_strand_id
1 'polypeptide(L)'
;MFKKRNILVIGDIMLDKYSHGNMNRISPEAPVPIVDINRVTFKPGGASNVAKNLSALGMNVTLLGITGDDPELKELIKVLRHTDIKFDPVKDITIRTTLKQRIIANDQHLIRLDHEDKNKSCMHKELFKKIIKYMKNVDIIILSDYDKGAVKPISQEVIEFANQKGVKVIIDPKGADYSTYKGAYMVKPNEFEFSTIIGKPKNKNDMVKKGKQLMRELELESLLLTLGKNGMVLFSKDSVLTFPTSQKDVYDVTGAGDTVISVIAASLASNKSLKKSCELANVAAGLSIQHLGTVSISKSDISNAIKKS
;
A
#
# COMPACT_ATOMS: atom_id res chain seq x y z
N MET A 1 -11.87 -18.57 -5.04
CA MET A 1 -10.87 -18.16 -4.03
C MET A 1 -11.37 -16.95 -3.25
N PHE A 2 -11.56 -15.79 -3.87
CA PHE A 2 -12.17 -14.61 -3.25
C PHE A 2 -13.59 -14.38 -3.79
N LYS A 3 -14.52 -13.98 -2.91
CA LYS A 3 -15.85 -13.52 -3.31
C LYS A 3 -15.74 -12.04 -3.70
N LYS A 4 -16.54 -11.59 -4.66
CA LYS A 4 -16.62 -10.16 -5.03
C LYS A 4 -17.18 -9.37 -3.85
N ARG A 5 -16.43 -8.39 -3.34
CA ARG A 5 -16.71 -7.61 -2.12
C ARG A 5 -16.37 -6.15 -2.35
N ASN A 6 -16.97 -5.28 -1.55
CA ASN A 6 -16.79 -3.83 -1.64
C ASN A 6 -15.66 -3.39 -0.69
N ILE A 7 -14.58 -2.87 -1.24
CA ILE A 7 -13.45 -2.38 -0.46
C ILE A 7 -13.27 -0.89 -0.72
N LEU A 8 -13.18 -0.13 0.36
CA LEU A 8 -12.88 1.29 0.32
C LEU A 8 -11.40 1.49 0.64
N VAL A 9 -10.66 2.02 -0.32
CA VAL A 9 -9.26 2.41 -0.15
C VAL A 9 -9.22 3.92 0.03
N ILE A 10 -8.65 4.36 1.14
CA ILE A 10 -8.44 5.76 1.48
C ILE A 10 -6.95 5.95 1.68
N GLY A 11 -6.33 6.91 0.98
CA GLY A 11 -4.89 7.04 1.16
C GLY A 11 -4.24 8.13 0.33
N ASP A 12 -2.91 8.16 0.45
CA ASP A 12 -2.05 9.03 -0.32
C ASP A 12 -1.96 8.55 -1.75
N ILE A 13 -2.54 9.32 -2.65
CA ILE A 13 -2.62 9.02 -4.08
C ILE A 13 -1.36 9.50 -4.77
N MET A 14 -0.76 8.64 -5.61
CA MET A 14 0.47 8.93 -6.33
C MET A 14 0.43 8.41 -7.76
N LEU A 15 1.22 9.06 -8.61
CA LEU A 15 1.54 8.61 -9.96
C LEU A 15 3.01 8.20 -10.02
N ASP A 16 3.29 6.97 -10.45
CA ASP A 16 4.64 6.52 -10.77
C ASP A 16 4.88 6.70 -12.27
N LYS A 17 5.93 7.46 -12.64
CA LYS A 17 6.38 7.67 -14.01
C LYS A 17 7.72 6.96 -14.22
N TYR A 18 7.79 6.12 -15.23
CA TYR A 18 9.02 5.43 -15.63
C TYR A 18 9.46 5.98 -16.99
N SER A 19 10.62 6.62 -17.01
CA SER A 19 11.26 7.13 -18.23
C SER A 19 12.40 6.19 -18.61
N HIS A 20 12.19 5.39 -19.65
CA HIS A 20 13.17 4.42 -20.14
C HIS A 20 13.98 5.04 -21.27
N GLY A 21 15.27 4.76 -21.29
CA GLY A 21 16.17 5.29 -22.31
C GLY A 21 17.51 4.58 -22.35
N ASN A 22 18.42 5.17 -23.15
CA ASN A 22 19.80 4.72 -23.27
C ASN A 22 20.74 5.79 -22.74
N MET A 23 21.81 5.36 -22.09
CA MET A 23 22.87 6.23 -21.57
C MET A 23 24.17 5.91 -22.31
N ASN A 24 24.50 6.70 -23.34
CA ASN A 24 25.63 6.43 -24.22
C ASN A 24 26.70 7.52 -24.20
N ARG A 25 26.46 8.64 -23.50
CA ARG A 25 27.39 9.78 -23.49
C ARG A 25 27.32 10.56 -22.18
N ILE A 26 28.39 11.26 -21.90
CA ILE A 26 28.49 12.24 -20.81
C ILE A 26 28.19 13.64 -21.37
N SER A 27 27.56 14.50 -20.57
CA SER A 27 27.30 15.88 -20.96
C SER A 27 28.60 16.65 -21.14
N PRO A 28 28.71 17.52 -22.17
CA PRO A 28 29.82 18.47 -22.28
C PRO A 28 29.75 19.61 -21.26
N GLU A 29 28.58 19.84 -20.64
CA GLU A 29 28.35 20.93 -19.71
C GLU A 29 28.75 20.59 -18.27
N ALA A 30 28.71 19.29 -17.91
CA ALA A 30 29.04 18.79 -16.59
C ALA A 30 29.34 17.28 -16.65
N PRO A 31 30.06 16.69 -15.66
CA PRO A 31 30.35 15.25 -15.63
C PRO A 31 29.13 14.43 -15.20
N VAL A 32 28.01 14.60 -15.93
CA VAL A 32 26.74 13.88 -15.70
C VAL A 32 26.34 13.08 -16.95
N PRO A 33 25.71 11.91 -16.80
CA PRO A 33 25.22 11.14 -17.92
C PRO A 33 24.05 11.83 -18.62
N ILE A 34 23.99 11.70 -19.95
CA ILE A 34 22.82 12.06 -20.74
C ILE A 34 22.03 10.78 -21.00
N VAL A 35 20.74 10.82 -20.67
CA VAL A 35 19.81 9.72 -20.94
C VAL A 35 18.87 10.14 -22.07
N ASP A 36 18.97 9.48 -23.21
CA ASP A 36 18.08 9.65 -24.36
C ASP A 36 16.80 8.83 -24.13
N ILE A 37 15.71 9.52 -23.71
CA ILE A 37 14.44 8.88 -23.36
C ILE A 37 13.73 8.41 -24.65
N ASN A 38 13.41 7.13 -24.72
CA ASN A 38 12.69 6.52 -25.86
C ASN A 38 11.29 6.01 -25.50
N ARG A 39 10.99 5.80 -24.22
CA ARG A 39 9.68 5.34 -23.75
C ARG A 39 9.34 5.92 -22.38
N VAL A 40 8.09 6.35 -22.22
CA VAL A 40 7.53 6.77 -20.92
C VAL A 40 6.32 5.91 -20.60
N THR A 41 6.25 5.40 -19.38
CA THR A 41 5.10 4.64 -18.88
C THR A 41 4.66 5.19 -17.54
N PHE A 42 3.36 5.14 -17.30
CA PHE A 42 2.74 5.57 -16.04
C PHE A 42 2.10 4.39 -15.35
N LYS A 43 2.25 4.33 -14.02
CA LYS A 43 1.60 3.33 -13.16
C LYS A 43 0.95 4.02 -11.95
N PRO A 44 -0.16 3.49 -11.41
CA PRO A 44 -0.69 3.98 -10.15
C PRO A 44 0.28 3.62 -9.01
N GLY A 45 0.54 4.58 -8.12
CA GLY A 45 1.40 4.42 -6.94
C GLY A 45 0.63 4.68 -5.65
N GLY A 46 1.23 4.37 -4.50
CA GLY A 46 0.60 4.54 -3.19
C GLY A 46 -0.76 3.85 -3.08
N ALA A 47 -1.74 4.54 -2.53
CA ALA A 47 -3.11 4.03 -2.39
C ALA A 47 -3.73 3.58 -3.73
N SER A 48 -3.33 4.20 -4.85
CA SER A 48 -3.79 3.81 -6.18
C SER A 48 -3.26 2.44 -6.60
N ASN A 49 -2.05 2.06 -6.17
CA ASN A 49 -1.51 0.72 -6.41
C ASN A 49 -2.22 -0.34 -5.58
N VAL A 50 -2.56 -0.04 -4.31
CA VAL A 50 -3.40 -0.91 -3.47
C VAL A 50 -4.76 -1.15 -4.14
N ALA A 51 -5.41 -0.08 -4.64
CA ALA A 51 -6.68 -0.19 -5.34
C ALA A 51 -6.57 -1.06 -6.61
N LYS A 52 -5.49 -0.91 -7.39
CA LYS A 52 -5.23 -1.72 -8.58
C LYS A 52 -5.03 -3.20 -8.24
N ASN A 53 -4.29 -3.52 -7.18
CA ASN A 53 -4.11 -4.89 -6.71
C ASN A 53 -5.45 -5.53 -6.31
N LEU A 54 -6.30 -4.80 -5.59
CA LEU A 54 -7.64 -5.26 -5.21
C LEU A 54 -8.55 -5.50 -6.43
N SER A 55 -8.51 -4.60 -7.42
CA SER A 55 -9.26 -4.77 -8.68
C SER A 55 -8.80 -6.05 -9.41
N ALA A 56 -7.50 -6.32 -9.49
CA ALA A 56 -6.95 -7.55 -10.06
C ALA A 56 -7.37 -8.83 -9.29
N LEU A 57 -7.62 -8.70 -7.99
CA LEU A 57 -8.22 -9.75 -7.16
C LEU A 57 -9.75 -9.86 -7.33
N GLY A 58 -10.37 -9.04 -8.20
CA GLY A 58 -11.80 -9.03 -8.54
C GLY A 58 -12.68 -8.44 -7.44
N MET A 59 -12.17 -7.50 -6.66
CA MET A 59 -12.96 -6.72 -5.70
C MET A 59 -13.65 -5.54 -6.38
N ASN A 60 -14.78 -5.09 -5.83
CA ASN A 60 -15.34 -3.79 -6.14
C ASN A 60 -14.57 -2.75 -5.31
N VAL A 61 -13.84 -1.88 -5.97
CA VAL A 61 -12.93 -0.94 -5.28
C VAL A 61 -13.42 0.49 -5.46
N THR A 62 -13.55 1.21 -4.35
CA THR A 62 -13.63 2.67 -4.35
C THR A 62 -12.33 3.23 -3.81
N LEU A 63 -11.71 4.15 -4.54
CA LEU A 63 -10.48 4.83 -4.16
C LEU A 63 -10.78 6.29 -3.86
N LEU A 64 -10.44 6.72 -2.64
CA LEU A 64 -10.54 8.09 -2.15
C LEU A 64 -9.18 8.58 -1.68
N GLY A 65 -8.95 9.86 -1.80
CA GLY A 65 -7.76 10.56 -1.30
C GLY A 65 -7.79 12.01 -1.75
N ILE A 66 -6.69 12.72 -1.54
CA ILE A 66 -6.54 14.12 -1.93
C ILE A 66 -5.49 14.20 -3.04
N THR A 67 -5.77 14.98 -4.08
CA THR A 67 -4.90 15.19 -5.23
C THR A 67 -4.85 16.67 -5.60
N GLY A 68 -3.87 17.09 -6.37
CA GLY A 68 -3.94 18.35 -7.12
C GLY A 68 -5.04 18.31 -8.19
N ASP A 69 -5.27 19.42 -8.86
CA ASP A 69 -6.04 19.50 -10.12
C ASP A 69 -5.08 19.81 -11.27
N ASP A 70 -4.25 18.85 -11.64
CA ASP A 70 -3.03 18.98 -12.42
C ASP A 70 -2.91 17.93 -13.53
N PRO A 71 -1.87 18.01 -14.39
CA PRO A 71 -1.62 17.02 -15.42
C PRO A 71 -1.40 15.60 -14.88
N GLU A 72 -0.78 15.46 -13.71
CA GLU A 72 -0.49 14.18 -13.07
C GLU A 72 -1.78 13.46 -12.67
N LEU A 73 -2.78 14.18 -12.14
CA LEU A 73 -4.12 13.64 -11.89
C LEU A 73 -4.78 13.16 -13.20
N LYS A 74 -4.65 13.93 -14.28
CA LYS A 74 -5.24 13.56 -15.58
C LYS A 74 -4.62 12.26 -16.12
N GLU A 75 -3.30 12.12 -16.00
CA GLU A 75 -2.61 10.88 -16.38
C GLU A 75 -3.02 9.70 -15.49
N LEU A 76 -3.13 9.91 -14.17
CA LEU A 76 -3.60 8.86 -13.25
C LEU A 76 -5.03 8.39 -13.60
N ILE A 77 -5.94 9.32 -13.92
CA ILE A 77 -7.30 8.99 -14.38
C ILE A 77 -7.25 8.14 -15.66
N LYS A 78 -6.36 8.46 -16.62
CA LYS A 78 -6.21 7.66 -17.85
C LYS A 78 -5.74 6.24 -17.54
N VAL A 79 -4.76 6.09 -16.63
CA VAL A 79 -4.23 4.78 -16.23
C VAL A 79 -5.32 3.95 -15.52
N LEU A 80 -6.15 4.57 -14.69
CA LEU A 80 -7.21 3.89 -13.95
C LEU A 80 -8.46 3.58 -14.80
N ARG A 81 -8.67 4.22 -15.95
CA ARG A 81 -9.83 3.98 -16.83
C ARG A 81 -9.99 2.53 -17.29
N HIS A 82 -8.89 1.79 -17.37
CA HIS A 82 -8.89 0.38 -17.78
C HIS A 82 -9.06 -0.59 -16.62
N THR A 83 -9.50 -0.08 -15.46
CA THR A 83 -9.76 -0.87 -14.24
C THR A 83 -11.19 -0.65 -13.75
N ASP A 84 -11.74 -1.61 -12.99
CA ASP A 84 -13.07 -1.47 -12.36
C ASP A 84 -13.01 -0.65 -11.06
N ILE A 85 -12.09 0.32 -10.96
CA ILE A 85 -11.91 1.15 -9.77
C ILE A 85 -12.80 2.39 -9.89
N LYS A 86 -13.66 2.60 -8.89
CA LYS A 86 -14.38 3.86 -8.72
C LYS A 86 -13.44 4.86 -8.06
N PHE A 87 -12.85 5.74 -8.85
CA PHE A 87 -11.94 6.78 -8.39
C PHE A 87 -12.67 8.11 -8.18
N ASP A 88 -12.76 8.59 -6.93
CA ASP A 88 -13.46 9.84 -6.57
C ASP A 88 -12.60 10.67 -5.59
N PRO A 89 -11.46 11.24 -6.05
CA PRO A 89 -10.58 12.03 -5.20
C PRO A 89 -11.21 13.37 -4.80
N VAL A 90 -10.71 13.94 -3.72
CA VAL A 90 -10.88 15.37 -3.41
C VAL A 90 -9.75 16.13 -4.09
N LYS A 91 -10.11 17.13 -4.89
CA LYS A 91 -9.14 17.99 -5.57
C LYS A 91 -8.83 19.20 -4.71
N ASP A 92 -7.55 19.48 -4.56
CA ASP A 92 -7.02 20.67 -3.89
C ASP A 92 -6.04 21.38 -4.82
N ILE A 93 -6.41 22.56 -5.29
CA ILE A 93 -5.59 23.36 -6.22
C ILE A 93 -4.31 23.94 -5.57
N THR A 94 -4.21 23.86 -4.23
CA THR A 94 -3.05 24.40 -3.48
C THR A 94 -1.92 23.41 -3.34
N ILE A 95 -2.14 22.15 -3.71
CA ILE A 95 -1.12 21.10 -3.71
C ILE A 95 -1.01 20.45 -5.08
N ARG A 96 0.10 19.77 -5.34
CA ARG A 96 0.25 18.91 -6.52
C ARG A 96 -0.05 17.44 -6.19
N THR A 97 -0.51 16.71 -7.21
CA THR A 97 -0.57 15.26 -7.16
C THR A 97 0.85 14.71 -7.07
N THR A 98 1.15 13.89 -6.06
CA THR A 98 2.49 13.32 -5.88
C THR A 98 2.91 12.51 -7.11
N LEU A 99 4.04 12.88 -7.70
CA LEU A 99 4.67 12.17 -8.81
C LEU A 99 6.02 11.60 -8.38
N LYS A 100 6.22 10.31 -8.60
CA LYS A 100 7.51 9.63 -8.44
C LYS A 100 8.05 9.22 -9.80
N GLN A 101 9.00 9.99 -10.32
CA GLN A 101 9.61 9.70 -11.62
C GLN A 101 10.90 8.91 -11.45
N ARG A 102 11.01 7.79 -12.15
CA ARG A 102 12.20 6.94 -12.21
C ARG A 102 12.81 7.02 -13.59
N ILE A 103 14.10 7.32 -13.65
CA ILE A 103 14.89 7.29 -14.89
C ILE A 103 15.59 5.94 -14.93
N ILE A 104 15.31 5.18 -15.98
CA ILE A 104 15.86 3.86 -16.23
C ILE A 104 16.63 3.91 -17.53
N ALA A 105 17.90 3.57 -17.48
CA ALA A 105 18.72 3.46 -18.70
C ALA A 105 19.50 2.14 -18.68
N ASN A 106 19.56 1.47 -19.84
CA ASN A 106 20.23 0.18 -19.98
C ASN A 106 19.77 -0.84 -18.92
N ASP A 107 18.45 -0.87 -18.64
CA ASP A 107 17.79 -1.70 -17.62
C ASP A 107 18.24 -1.44 -16.18
N GLN A 108 18.93 -0.32 -15.91
CA GLN A 108 19.33 0.09 -14.58
C GLN A 108 18.56 1.34 -14.11
N HIS A 109 18.14 1.33 -12.84
CA HIS A 109 17.52 2.48 -12.19
C HIS A 109 18.62 3.50 -11.83
N LEU A 110 18.69 4.63 -12.55
CA LEU A 110 19.72 5.63 -12.35
C LEU A 110 19.38 6.63 -11.25
N ILE A 111 18.16 7.19 -11.28
CA ILE A 111 17.73 8.23 -10.33
C ILE A 111 16.22 8.21 -10.19
N ARG A 112 15.73 8.60 -9.00
CA ARG A 112 14.34 8.90 -8.75
C ARG A 112 14.16 10.38 -8.43
N LEU A 113 13.20 11.01 -9.10
CA LEU A 113 12.79 12.39 -8.88
C LEU A 113 11.41 12.36 -8.22
N ASP A 114 11.29 12.90 -7.01
CA ASP A 114 10.04 12.96 -6.27
C ASP A 114 9.50 14.40 -6.36
N HIS A 115 8.34 14.56 -7.01
CA HIS A 115 7.61 15.82 -7.11
C HIS A 115 6.46 15.75 -6.11
N GLU A 116 6.63 16.37 -4.97
CA GLU A 116 5.67 16.38 -3.88
C GLU A 116 5.73 17.69 -3.12
N ASP A 117 4.60 18.12 -2.55
CA ASP A 117 4.56 19.33 -1.74
C ASP A 117 4.80 18.99 -0.27
N LYS A 118 5.54 19.89 0.40
CA LYS A 118 5.73 19.85 1.85
C LYS A 118 4.46 20.29 2.60
N ASN A 119 3.69 21.19 1.98
CA ASN A 119 2.43 21.67 2.53
C ASN A 119 1.36 20.60 2.34
N LYS A 120 0.66 20.29 3.42
CA LYS A 120 -0.43 19.31 3.40
C LYS A 120 -1.75 20.03 3.10
N SER A 121 -2.63 19.36 2.38
CA SER A 121 -3.98 19.82 2.08
C SER A 121 -4.78 20.11 3.35
N CYS A 122 -5.67 21.09 3.27
CA CYS A 122 -6.69 21.38 4.29
C CYS A 122 -8.05 20.71 3.98
N MET A 123 -8.14 19.90 2.92
CA MET A 123 -9.40 19.33 2.42
C MET A 123 -9.87 18.06 3.14
N HIS A 124 -9.40 17.81 4.37
CA HIS A 124 -9.72 16.60 5.14
C HIS A 124 -11.22 16.47 5.47
N LYS A 125 -11.90 17.58 5.73
CA LYS A 125 -13.34 17.58 5.98
C LYS A 125 -14.15 17.12 4.76
N GLU A 126 -13.76 17.55 3.58
CA GLU A 126 -14.35 17.12 2.30
C GLU A 126 -14.06 15.65 2.02
N LEU A 127 -12.85 15.20 2.30
CA LEU A 127 -12.50 13.79 2.19
C LEU A 127 -13.36 12.96 3.17
N PHE A 128 -13.50 13.37 4.41
CA PHE A 128 -14.30 12.65 5.41
C PHE A 128 -15.78 12.58 5.02
N LYS A 129 -16.37 13.65 4.46
CA LYS A 129 -17.74 13.63 3.91
C LYS A 129 -17.90 12.57 2.81
N LYS A 130 -16.92 12.45 1.90
CA LYS A 130 -16.94 11.41 0.87
C LYS A 130 -16.82 10.01 1.49
N ILE A 131 -15.96 9.83 2.49
CA ILE A 131 -15.80 8.56 3.20
C ILE A 131 -17.14 8.11 3.79
N ILE A 132 -17.83 8.97 4.53
CA ILE A 132 -19.17 8.68 5.10
C ILE A 132 -20.16 8.26 4.01
N LYS A 133 -20.19 8.97 2.86
CA LYS A 133 -21.05 8.66 1.73
C LYS A 133 -20.84 7.24 1.21
N TYR A 134 -19.56 6.80 1.10
CA TYR A 134 -19.22 5.50 0.55
C TYR A 134 -19.26 4.36 1.58
N MET A 135 -19.26 4.65 2.87
CA MET A 135 -19.17 3.65 3.94
C MET A 135 -20.43 2.77 4.11
N LYS A 136 -21.56 3.13 3.48
CA LYS A 136 -22.85 2.42 3.67
C LYS A 136 -22.83 0.94 3.26
N ASN A 137 -22.02 0.56 2.28
CA ASN A 137 -21.97 -0.80 1.71
C ASN A 137 -20.52 -1.30 1.56
N VAL A 138 -19.69 -1.06 2.56
CA VAL A 138 -18.27 -1.44 2.54
C VAL A 138 -18.05 -2.64 3.45
N ASP A 139 -17.36 -3.65 2.95
CA ASP A 139 -16.97 -4.84 3.73
C ASP A 139 -15.68 -4.58 4.54
N ILE A 140 -14.73 -3.83 3.97
CA ILE A 140 -13.45 -3.49 4.61
C ILE A 140 -12.96 -2.12 4.13
N ILE A 141 -12.29 -1.39 5.02
CA ILE A 141 -11.59 -0.15 4.73
C ILE A 141 -10.09 -0.40 4.81
N ILE A 142 -9.33 0.15 3.85
CA ILE A 142 -7.87 0.25 3.92
C ILE A 142 -7.49 1.72 4.05
N LEU A 143 -6.67 2.03 5.06
CA LEU A 143 -5.96 3.30 5.16
C LEU A 143 -4.52 3.07 4.67
N SER A 144 -4.18 3.64 3.51
CA SER A 144 -2.86 3.51 2.88
C SER A 144 -2.10 4.82 3.07
N ASP A 145 -1.29 4.86 4.14
CA ASP A 145 -0.53 6.05 4.54
C ASP A 145 0.90 5.99 4.01
N TYR A 146 1.29 7.04 3.30
CA TYR A 146 2.65 7.28 2.82
C TYR A 146 3.24 8.58 3.38
N ASP A 147 2.61 9.12 4.44
CA ASP A 147 2.98 10.37 5.12
C ASP A 147 2.91 11.59 4.18
N LYS A 148 1.96 11.58 3.22
CA LYS A 148 1.70 12.72 2.33
C LYS A 148 0.53 13.58 2.82
N GLY A 149 -0.11 13.19 3.93
CA GLY A 149 -1.04 14.01 4.69
C GLY A 149 -2.52 13.76 4.43
N ALA A 150 -2.91 12.85 3.53
CA ALA A 150 -4.32 12.55 3.33
C ALA A 150 -4.94 11.71 4.46
N VAL A 151 -4.16 10.85 5.10
CA VAL A 151 -4.67 9.81 6.03
C VAL A 151 -4.63 10.23 7.48
N LYS A 152 -3.45 10.56 8.02
CA LYS A 152 -3.26 10.79 9.47
C LYS A 152 -4.26 11.74 10.12
N PRO A 153 -4.58 12.91 9.52
CA PRO A 153 -5.48 13.87 10.15
C PRO A 153 -6.90 13.38 10.38
N ILE A 154 -7.32 12.33 9.65
CA ILE A 154 -8.69 11.79 9.72
C ILE A 154 -8.74 10.32 10.18
N SER A 155 -7.58 9.69 10.41
CA SER A 155 -7.51 8.26 10.72
C SER A 155 -8.37 7.87 11.91
N GLN A 156 -8.27 8.60 13.01
CA GLN A 156 -8.99 8.30 14.23
C GLN A 156 -10.50 8.39 14.01
N GLU A 157 -10.98 9.47 13.36
CA GLU A 157 -12.39 9.65 13.05
C GLU A 157 -12.93 8.53 12.14
N VAL A 158 -12.13 8.10 11.15
CA VAL A 158 -12.50 7.00 10.24
C VAL A 158 -12.59 5.68 11.00
N ILE A 159 -11.62 5.38 11.87
CA ILE A 159 -11.58 4.15 12.68
C ILE A 159 -12.79 4.09 13.62
N GLU A 160 -13.05 5.16 14.35
CA GLU A 160 -14.17 5.24 15.28
C GLU A 160 -15.52 5.06 14.58
N PHE A 161 -15.71 5.78 13.46
CA PHE A 161 -16.94 5.66 12.67
C PHE A 161 -17.12 4.26 12.06
N ALA A 162 -16.03 3.66 11.56
CA ALA A 162 -16.05 2.30 11.03
C ALA A 162 -16.37 1.26 12.11
N ASN A 163 -15.78 1.39 13.30
CA ASN A 163 -16.02 0.50 14.44
C ASN A 163 -17.50 0.55 14.87
N GLN A 164 -18.13 1.75 14.92
CA GLN A 164 -19.56 1.90 15.19
C GLN A 164 -20.45 1.17 14.17
N LYS A 165 -19.96 0.97 12.93
CA LYS A 165 -20.65 0.27 11.84
C LYS A 165 -20.24 -1.21 11.73
N GLY A 166 -19.34 -1.69 12.58
CA GLY A 166 -18.80 -3.05 12.51
C GLY A 166 -17.92 -3.31 11.26
N VAL A 167 -17.38 -2.25 10.64
CA VAL A 167 -16.51 -2.34 9.46
C VAL A 167 -15.06 -2.38 9.91
N LYS A 168 -14.30 -3.37 9.44
CA LYS A 168 -12.88 -3.52 9.77
C LYS A 168 -12.03 -2.49 9.03
N VAL A 169 -11.11 -1.84 9.75
CA VAL A 169 -10.12 -0.92 9.19
C VAL A 169 -8.74 -1.58 9.25
N ILE A 170 -8.08 -1.68 8.11
CA ILE A 170 -6.72 -2.22 7.96
C ILE A 170 -5.81 -1.08 7.53
N ILE A 171 -4.64 -0.96 8.14
CA ILE A 171 -3.74 0.17 7.92
C ILE A 171 -2.39 -0.29 7.41
N ASP A 172 -1.95 0.31 6.31
CA ASP A 172 -0.56 0.33 5.87
C ASP A 172 0.07 1.64 6.38
N PRO A 173 0.83 1.61 7.47
CA PRO A 173 1.23 2.80 8.18
C PRO A 173 2.52 3.41 7.63
N LYS A 174 2.74 4.71 7.90
CA LYS A 174 4.00 5.40 7.67
C LYS A 174 4.32 6.38 8.80
N GLY A 175 5.63 6.66 8.96
CA GLY A 175 6.13 7.62 9.94
C GLY A 175 6.41 7.01 11.31
N ALA A 176 6.64 7.88 12.31
CA ALA A 176 7.11 7.51 13.65
C ALA A 176 6.02 7.57 14.74
N ASP A 177 4.80 7.96 14.39
CA ASP A 177 3.67 8.04 15.33
C ASP A 177 2.48 7.26 14.79
N TYR A 178 2.05 6.26 15.55
CA TYR A 178 0.91 5.38 15.25
C TYR A 178 -0.29 5.65 16.17
N SER A 179 -0.23 6.66 17.04
CA SER A 179 -1.32 6.97 17.98
C SER A 179 -2.65 7.20 17.27
N THR A 180 -2.62 7.77 16.05
CA THR A 180 -3.79 8.02 15.21
C THR A 180 -4.44 6.75 14.64
N TYR A 181 -3.82 5.57 14.82
CA TYR A 181 -4.34 4.28 14.35
C TYR A 181 -4.96 3.42 15.45
N LYS A 182 -5.10 4.01 16.65
CA LYS A 182 -5.68 3.32 17.81
C LYS A 182 -7.08 2.78 17.52
N GLY A 183 -7.34 1.54 17.92
CA GLY A 183 -8.62 0.86 17.70
C GLY A 183 -8.81 0.28 16.28
N ALA A 184 -7.78 0.31 15.42
CA ALA A 184 -7.85 -0.33 14.12
C ALA A 184 -7.91 -1.86 14.24
N TYR A 185 -8.53 -2.53 13.25
CA TYR A 185 -8.55 -3.98 13.20
C TYR A 185 -7.15 -4.57 12.99
N MET A 186 -6.36 -3.97 12.10
CA MET A 186 -4.99 -4.41 11.82
C MET A 186 -4.11 -3.23 11.41
N VAL A 187 -2.87 -3.24 11.89
CA VAL A 187 -1.79 -2.39 11.38
C VAL A 187 -0.69 -3.28 10.80
N LYS A 188 -0.13 -2.91 9.64
CA LYS A 188 0.87 -3.72 8.90
C LYS A 188 2.19 -2.96 8.72
N PRO A 189 3.01 -2.77 9.75
CA PRO A 189 4.33 -2.19 9.58
C PRO A 189 5.31 -3.17 8.91
N ASN A 190 6.35 -2.64 8.27
CA ASN A 190 7.54 -3.39 7.95
C ASN A 190 8.55 -3.38 9.13
N GLU A 191 9.66 -4.12 9.01
CA GLU A 191 10.67 -4.23 10.07
C GLU A 191 11.28 -2.88 10.46
N PHE A 192 11.51 -2.00 9.47
CA PHE A 192 12.05 -0.66 9.71
C PHE A 192 11.03 0.22 10.46
N GLU A 193 9.80 0.27 10.00
CA GLU A 193 8.70 1.02 10.61
C GLU A 193 8.42 0.54 12.03
N PHE A 194 8.35 -0.77 12.24
CA PHE A 194 8.20 -1.37 13.56
C PHE A 194 9.33 -0.96 14.51
N SER A 195 10.58 -1.03 14.01
CA SER A 195 11.76 -0.66 14.81
C SER A 195 11.80 0.83 15.15
N THR A 196 11.27 1.67 14.28
CA THR A 196 11.19 3.13 14.50
C THR A 196 10.22 3.46 15.64
N ILE A 197 9.10 2.74 15.73
CA ILE A 197 8.05 2.99 16.74
C ILE A 197 8.44 2.44 18.11
N ILE A 198 8.89 1.19 18.19
CA ILE A 198 9.04 0.48 19.45
C ILE A 198 10.50 0.07 19.75
N GLY A 199 11.42 0.55 18.94
CA GLY A 199 12.84 0.21 19.01
C GLY A 199 13.17 -1.14 18.36
N LYS A 200 14.40 -1.29 17.87
CA LYS A 200 14.87 -2.50 17.20
C LYS A 200 14.83 -3.72 18.14
N PRO A 201 14.21 -4.84 17.75
CA PRO A 201 14.22 -6.07 18.54
C PRO A 201 15.63 -6.66 18.64
N LYS A 202 16.00 -7.11 19.84
CA LYS A 202 17.29 -7.78 20.09
C LYS A 202 17.31 -9.23 19.61
N ASN A 203 16.18 -9.89 19.66
CA ASN A 203 15.98 -11.28 19.24
C ASN A 203 14.49 -11.56 19.02
N LYS A 204 14.15 -12.80 18.66
CA LYS A 204 12.78 -13.22 18.38
C LYS A 204 11.82 -13.04 19.60
N ASN A 205 12.30 -13.35 20.81
CA ASN A 205 11.48 -13.19 22.01
C ASN A 205 11.19 -11.71 22.31
N ASP A 206 12.18 -10.84 22.12
CA ASP A 206 12.02 -9.39 22.26
C ASP A 206 11.06 -8.84 21.20
N MET A 207 11.14 -9.32 19.96
CA MET A 207 10.19 -8.97 18.90
C MET A 207 8.76 -9.34 19.29
N VAL A 208 8.55 -10.54 19.86
CA VAL A 208 7.23 -10.99 20.33
C VAL A 208 6.72 -10.10 21.46
N LYS A 209 7.57 -9.76 22.42
CA LYS A 209 7.22 -8.86 23.53
C LYS A 209 6.80 -7.48 23.01
N LYS A 210 7.61 -6.89 22.13
CA LYS A 210 7.37 -5.58 21.53
C LYS A 210 6.12 -5.55 20.64
N GLY A 211 5.90 -6.59 19.81
CA GLY A 211 4.69 -6.69 19.00
C GLY A 211 3.41 -6.75 19.83
N LYS A 212 3.41 -7.54 20.91
CA LYS A 212 2.30 -7.59 21.87
C LYS A 212 2.11 -6.29 22.64
N GLN A 213 3.20 -5.57 22.94
CA GLN A 213 3.15 -4.25 23.55
C GLN A 213 2.48 -3.25 22.62
N LEU A 214 2.92 -3.15 21.36
CA LEU A 214 2.36 -2.25 20.35
C LEU A 214 0.86 -2.52 20.11
N MET A 215 0.46 -3.80 20.05
CA MET A 215 -0.96 -4.17 19.94
C MET A 215 -1.80 -3.63 21.10
N ARG A 216 -1.30 -3.74 22.35
CA ARG A 216 -2.02 -3.24 23.53
C ARG A 216 -2.09 -1.72 23.56
N GLU A 217 -0.99 -1.02 23.26
CA GLU A 217 -0.92 0.44 23.25
C GLU A 217 -1.88 1.05 22.24
N LEU A 218 -2.00 0.41 21.07
CA LEU A 218 -2.88 0.85 20.00
C LEU A 218 -4.26 0.17 20.00
N GLU A 219 -4.55 -0.69 20.98
CA GLU A 219 -5.84 -1.41 21.07
C GLU A 219 -6.20 -2.16 19.77
N LEU A 220 -5.20 -2.81 19.14
CA LEU A 220 -5.39 -3.52 17.88
C LEU A 220 -5.96 -4.92 18.08
N GLU A 221 -6.79 -5.38 17.13
CA GLU A 221 -7.18 -6.80 17.06
C GLU A 221 -6.04 -7.68 16.53
N SER A 222 -5.20 -7.14 15.65
CA SER A 222 -4.03 -7.84 15.08
C SER A 222 -2.95 -6.88 14.60
N LEU A 223 -1.70 -7.38 14.56
CA LEU A 223 -0.55 -6.69 13.98
C LEU A 223 0.14 -7.66 13.01
N LEU A 224 0.38 -7.22 11.76
CA LEU A 224 1.09 -8.00 10.76
C LEU A 224 2.43 -7.36 10.44
N LEU A 225 3.50 -7.91 11.00
CA LEU A 225 4.86 -7.45 10.77
C LEU A 225 5.45 -8.12 9.52
N THR A 226 5.80 -7.33 8.49
CA THR A 226 6.50 -7.84 7.31
C THR A 226 8.00 -7.73 7.48
N LEU A 227 8.74 -8.82 7.20
CA LEU A 227 10.18 -8.99 7.44
C LEU A 227 10.98 -9.17 6.14
N GLY A 228 10.47 -8.65 5.03
CA GLY A 228 11.10 -8.79 3.71
C GLY A 228 11.36 -10.25 3.35
N LYS A 229 12.60 -10.61 3.07
CA LYS A 229 13.00 -11.98 2.74
C LYS A 229 12.72 -13.02 3.84
N ASN A 230 12.48 -12.59 5.06
CA ASN A 230 12.18 -13.47 6.19
C ASN A 230 10.66 -13.76 6.35
N GLY A 231 9.83 -13.24 5.43
CA GLY A 231 8.39 -13.46 5.44
C GLY A 231 7.62 -12.52 6.34
N MET A 232 6.70 -13.04 7.16
CA MET A 232 5.79 -12.23 7.98
C MET A 232 5.54 -12.87 9.34
N VAL A 233 5.20 -12.03 10.34
CA VAL A 233 4.74 -12.45 11.67
C VAL A 233 3.40 -11.80 11.96
N LEU A 234 2.39 -12.61 12.19
CA LEU A 234 1.07 -12.19 12.63
C LEU A 234 0.99 -12.27 14.16
N PHE A 235 0.65 -11.18 14.78
CA PHE A 235 0.28 -11.11 16.19
C PHE A 235 -1.25 -10.99 16.27
N SER A 236 -1.86 -11.79 17.12
CA SER A 236 -3.28 -11.72 17.50
C SER A 236 -3.40 -11.82 19.02
N LYS A 237 -4.62 -11.67 19.57
CA LYS A 237 -4.86 -11.78 21.00
C LYS A 237 -4.27 -13.06 21.57
N ASP A 238 -4.53 -14.19 20.89
CA ASP A 238 -4.25 -15.53 21.43
C ASP A 238 -2.99 -16.19 20.85
N SER A 239 -2.43 -15.64 19.77
CA SER A 239 -1.34 -16.33 19.06
C SER A 239 -0.36 -15.40 18.39
N VAL A 240 0.85 -15.93 18.14
CA VAL A 240 1.87 -15.35 17.28
C VAL A 240 2.24 -16.39 16.24
N LEU A 241 1.99 -16.11 14.97
CA LEU A 241 2.23 -17.03 13.86
C LEU A 241 3.29 -16.45 12.92
N THR A 242 4.25 -17.29 12.52
CA THR A 242 5.29 -16.92 11.55
C THR A 242 4.98 -17.57 10.21
N PHE A 243 5.10 -16.81 9.13
CA PHE A 243 4.93 -17.24 7.75
C PHE A 243 6.25 -17.01 7.01
N PRO A 244 7.13 -18.00 6.92
CA PRO A 244 8.41 -17.85 6.21
C PRO A 244 8.17 -17.69 4.73
N THR A 245 9.02 -16.93 4.04
CA THR A 245 8.97 -16.87 2.59
C THR A 245 9.43 -18.18 1.97
N SER A 246 8.75 -18.62 0.91
CA SER A 246 9.17 -19.76 0.11
C SER A 246 10.06 -19.36 -1.09
N GLN A 247 10.13 -18.07 -1.39
CA GLN A 247 10.85 -17.56 -2.56
C GLN A 247 12.32 -17.25 -2.22
N LYS A 248 13.22 -17.75 -3.05
CA LYS A 248 14.68 -17.53 -2.94
C LYS A 248 15.15 -16.36 -3.80
N ASP A 249 14.48 -16.12 -4.94
CA ASP A 249 14.89 -15.11 -5.90
C ASP A 249 14.05 -13.84 -5.71
N VAL A 250 14.71 -12.76 -5.33
CA VAL A 250 14.12 -11.43 -5.16
C VAL A 250 14.66 -10.54 -6.27
N TYR A 251 13.78 -10.10 -7.15
CA TYR A 251 14.13 -9.17 -8.23
C TYR A 251 13.88 -7.72 -7.81
N ASP A 252 12.67 -7.41 -7.33
CA ASP A 252 12.30 -6.08 -6.86
C ASP A 252 11.22 -6.18 -5.77
N VAL A 253 11.42 -5.50 -4.65
CA VAL A 253 10.48 -5.50 -3.52
C VAL A 253 9.42 -4.39 -3.61
N THR A 254 9.45 -3.58 -4.66
CA THR A 254 8.54 -2.44 -4.84
C THR A 254 7.08 -2.91 -4.94
N GLY A 255 6.22 -2.40 -4.06
CA GLY A 255 4.79 -2.74 -4.03
C GLY A 255 4.44 -4.09 -3.39
N ALA A 256 5.43 -4.84 -2.84
CA ALA A 256 5.15 -6.08 -2.11
C ALA A 256 4.25 -5.82 -0.88
N GLY A 257 4.46 -4.72 -0.16
CA GLY A 257 3.60 -4.29 0.95
C GLY A 257 2.16 -4.04 0.53
N ASP A 258 1.97 -3.38 -0.62
CA ASP A 258 0.66 -3.10 -1.21
C ASP A 258 -0.05 -4.40 -1.63
N THR A 259 0.71 -5.36 -2.18
CA THR A 259 0.21 -6.69 -2.51
C THR A 259 -0.26 -7.42 -1.25
N VAL A 260 0.55 -7.43 -0.18
CA VAL A 260 0.20 -8.06 1.09
C VAL A 260 -1.10 -7.50 1.64
N ILE A 261 -1.22 -6.16 1.81
CA ILE A 261 -2.42 -5.57 2.41
C ILE A 261 -3.66 -5.79 1.55
N SER A 262 -3.52 -5.75 0.22
CA SER A 262 -4.62 -6.02 -0.72
C SER A 262 -5.14 -7.45 -0.60
N VAL A 263 -4.25 -8.44 -0.52
CA VAL A 263 -4.65 -9.85 -0.38
C VAL A 263 -5.25 -10.12 1.00
N ILE A 264 -4.71 -9.52 2.08
CA ILE A 264 -5.31 -9.58 3.42
C ILE A 264 -6.74 -9.04 3.39
N ALA A 265 -6.94 -7.84 2.85
CA ALA A 265 -8.26 -7.23 2.77
C ALA A 265 -9.26 -8.08 1.95
N ALA A 266 -8.87 -8.52 0.75
CA ALA A 266 -9.71 -9.37 -0.10
C ALA A 266 -10.07 -10.70 0.58
N SER A 267 -9.14 -11.29 1.35
CA SER A 267 -9.33 -12.53 2.09
C SER A 267 -10.31 -12.34 3.24
N LEU A 268 -10.10 -11.33 4.07
CA LEU A 268 -10.96 -11.04 5.23
C LEU A 268 -12.37 -10.62 4.77
N ALA A 269 -12.50 -9.81 3.73
CA ALA A 269 -13.79 -9.47 3.12
C ALA A 269 -14.53 -10.72 2.58
N SER A 270 -13.77 -11.74 2.18
CA SER A 270 -14.30 -13.04 1.76
C SER A 270 -14.52 -14.03 2.93
N ASN A 271 -14.53 -13.56 4.17
CA ASN A 271 -14.73 -14.31 5.42
C ASN A 271 -13.67 -15.42 5.65
N LYS A 272 -12.43 -15.20 5.22
CA LYS A 272 -11.32 -16.11 5.56
C LYS A 272 -10.74 -15.75 6.92
N SER A 273 -10.17 -16.76 7.60
CA SER A 273 -9.45 -16.53 8.87
C SER A 273 -8.19 -15.68 8.65
N LEU A 274 -7.73 -14.98 9.69
CA LEU A 274 -6.48 -14.21 9.67
C LEU A 274 -5.28 -15.07 9.22
N LYS A 275 -5.15 -16.29 9.76
CA LYS A 275 -4.11 -17.25 9.36
C LYS A 275 -4.14 -17.50 7.86
N LYS A 276 -5.33 -17.86 7.31
CA LYS A 276 -5.47 -18.13 5.87
C LYS A 276 -5.22 -16.91 5.01
N SER A 277 -5.60 -15.73 5.49
CA SER A 277 -5.32 -14.46 4.82
C SER A 277 -3.82 -14.19 4.71
N CYS A 278 -3.06 -14.43 5.78
CA CYS A 278 -1.60 -14.30 5.78
C CYS A 278 -0.90 -15.34 4.89
N GLU A 279 -1.36 -16.60 4.87
CA GLU A 279 -0.85 -17.61 3.95
C GLU A 279 -0.98 -17.18 2.49
N LEU A 280 -2.17 -16.69 2.10
CA LEU A 280 -2.42 -16.20 0.75
C LEU A 280 -1.60 -14.96 0.41
N ALA A 281 -1.48 -14.03 1.36
CA ALA A 281 -0.70 -12.81 1.19
C ALA A 281 0.80 -13.11 1.04
N ASN A 282 1.33 -14.10 1.77
CA ASN A 282 2.72 -14.53 1.67
C ASN A 282 3.03 -15.12 0.28
N VAL A 283 2.14 -15.96 -0.25
CA VAL A 283 2.25 -16.49 -1.62
C VAL A 283 2.23 -15.35 -2.64
N ALA A 284 1.28 -14.42 -2.53
CA ALA A 284 1.14 -13.31 -3.47
C ALA A 284 2.35 -12.35 -3.42
N ALA A 285 2.86 -12.05 -2.23
CA ALA A 285 4.09 -11.26 -2.06
C ALA A 285 5.28 -11.95 -2.73
N GLY A 286 5.43 -13.27 -2.56
CA GLY A 286 6.47 -14.04 -3.23
C GLY A 286 6.40 -13.97 -4.76
N LEU A 287 5.18 -13.96 -5.33
CA LEU A 287 4.99 -13.78 -6.77
C LEU A 287 5.32 -12.36 -7.23
N SER A 288 4.94 -11.33 -6.44
CA SER A 288 5.13 -9.93 -6.84
C SER A 288 6.60 -9.54 -6.93
N ILE A 289 7.46 -10.05 -6.03
CA ILE A 289 8.89 -9.69 -5.98
C ILE A 289 9.74 -10.33 -7.10
N GLN A 290 9.16 -11.18 -7.92
CA GLN A 290 9.82 -11.78 -9.10
C GLN A 290 9.79 -10.86 -10.33
N HIS A 291 9.13 -9.69 -10.25
CA HIS A 291 8.94 -8.76 -11.35
C HIS A 291 9.53 -7.40 -11.04
N LEU A 292 9.98 -6.68 -12.07
CA LEU A 292 10.46 -5.30 -11.94
C LEU A 292 9.30 -4.32 -11.76
N GLY A 293 9.37 -3.50 -10.71
CA GLY A 293 8.36 -2.50 -10.37
C GLY A 293 7.06 -3.10 -9.85
N THR A 294 6.05 -2.25 -9.70
CA THR A 294 4.73 -2.67 -9.20
C THR A 294 3.99 -3.55 -10.21
N VAL A 295 3.58 -4.74 -9.77
CA VAL A 295 2.80 -5.73 -10.54
C VAL A 295 1.58 -6.13 -9.75
N SER A 296 0.44 -6.27 -10.42
CA SER A 296 -0.78 -6.78 -9.78
C SER A 296 -0.87 -8.30 -9.94
N ILE A 297 -1.04 -8.99 -8.83
CA ILE A 297 -1.19 -10.45 -8.79
C ILE A 297 -2.67 -10.81 -8.85
N SER A 298 -3.04 -11.64 -9.81
CA SER A 298 -4.43 -12.07 -10.01
C SER A 298 -4.83 -13.25 -9.11
N LYS A 299 -6.15 -13.51 -9.04
CA LYS A 299 -6.68 -14.73 -8.36
C LYS A 299 -6.12 -16.01 -8.95
N SER A 300 -5.94 -16.06 -10.27
CA SER A 300 -5.41 -17.21 -10.99
C SER A 300 -3.95 -17.46 -10.63
N ASP A 301 -3.13 -16.40 -10.53
CA ASP A 301 -1.72 -16.54 -10.20
C ASP A 301 -1.53 -17.14 -8.80
N ILE A 302 -2.29 -16.64 -7.80
CA ILE A 302 -2.26 -17.19 -6.44
C ILE A 302 -2.75 -18.65 -6.43
N SER A 303 -3.85 -18.96 -7.15
CA SER A 303 -4.36 -20.33 -7.23
C SER A 303 -3.36 -21.30 -7.84
N ASN A 304 -2.70 -20.89 -8.92
CA ASN A 304 -1.71 -21.70 -9.62
C ASN A 304 -0.46 -21.94 -8.76
N ALA A 305 -0.01 -20.90 -8.03
CA ALA A 305 1.13 -21.03 -7.11
C ALA A 305 0.84 -22.02 -5.98
N ILE A 306 -0.37 -21.98 -5.38
CA ILE A 306 -0.75 -22.90 -4.30
C ILE A 306 -0.85 -24.37 -4.80
N LYS A 307 -1.27 -24.59 -6.04
CA LYS A 307 -1.35 -25.97 -6.60
C LYS A 307 0.02 -26.57 -6.89
N LYS A 308 1.05 -25.74 -7.05
CA LYS A 308 2.43 -26.16 -7.35
C LYS A 308 3.28 -26.34 -6.08
N SER A 309 2.81 -25.84 -4.93
CA SER A 309 3.43 -26.00 -3.61
C SER A 309 2.95 -27.26 -2.91
#